data_3079c7383080a31e22c7aea5db1a155e
#
_entry.id   3079c7383080a31e22c7aea5db1a155e
#
_cell.length_a   1.000
_cell.length_b   1.000
_cell.length_c   1.000
_cell.angle_alpha   90.00
_cell.angle_beta   90.00
_cell.angle_gamma   90.00
#
_symmetry.space_group_name_H-M   'P 1'
#
loop_
_entity.id
_entity.type
_entity.pdbx_description
1 polymer ?
#
loop_
_entity_poly.entity_id
_entity_poly.type
_entity_poly.pdbx_seq_one_letter_code
_entity_poly.pdbx_strand_id
1 'polypeptide(L)'
;RDRAKLAQHLSGLHIQHHTLRCSFDGDIRKMPYYDEGLWWVQDAAAALPAALFGDLKRRHVVDLCASPGGKTAQLIAAGADVTAVDNSKPRLDILKRNLDRLGMTADLVRADGRTFRPRKAVDAVLIDAPCSATGTLRRRPDVLHHRAVADLAGLAAIQRELLARAASWLSPGSRLIYATCSLQHEEGEAVVADVTSAMKGKLAIDPVSTAEAGSFAPALTGDGCLRILPSDFTDIGGVDGFFIARLQSVSP
;
A
#
# COMPACT_ATOMS: atom_id res chain seq x y z
N ARG A 1 12.69 3.24 19.76
CA ARG A 1 13.46 1.98 19.87
C ARG A 1 14.61 2.04 18.87
N ASP A 2 15.77 1.53 19.23
CA ASP A 2 17.02 1.71 18.48
C ASP A 2 17.02 0.85 17.19
N ARG A 3 16.68 1.49 16.06
CA ARG A 3 16.61 0.85 14.73
C ARG A 3 17.97 0.37 14.25
N ALA A 4 19.05 1.05 14.62
CA ALA A 4 20.40 0.67 14.21
C ALA A 4 20.80 -0.66 14.84
N LYS A 5 20.50 -0.87 16.12
CA LYS A 5 20.69 -2.16 16.79
C LYS A 5 19.86 -3.26 16.17
N LEU A 6 18.59 -2.98 15.81
CA LEU A 6 17.74 -3.96 15.16
C LEU A 6 18.32 -4.39 13.80
N ALA A 7 18.74 -3.42 12.96
CA ALA A 7 19.36 -3.69 11.68
C ALA A 7 20.63 -4.55 11.81
N GLN A 8 21.47 -4.27 12.79
CA GLN A 8 22.67 -5.04 13.08
C GLN A 8 22.33 -6.50 13.48
N HIS A 9 21.34 -6.68 14.38
CA HIS A 9 20.95 -8.03 14.82
C HIS A 9 20.29 -8.86 13.73
N LEU A 10 19.56 -8.22 12.80
CA LEU A 10 18.91 -8.90 11.68
C LEU A 10 19.84 -9.09 10.48
N SER A 11 21.08 -8.57 10.53
CA SER A 11 22.06 -8.63 9.41
C SER A 11 21.44 -8.22 8.08
N GLY A 12 20.59 -7.19 8.10
CA GLY A 12 19.78 -6.79 6.96
C GLY A 12 20.44 -5.72 6.10
N LEU A 13 20.28 -5.80 4.78
CA LEU A 13 20.59 -4.73 3.84
C LEU A 13 19.50 -3.65 3.94
N HIS A 14 19.89 -2.42 4.22
CA HIS A 14 18.97 -1.28 4.22
C HIS A 14 18.57 -0.92 2.77
N ILE A 15 17.28 -0.94 2.48
CA ILE A 15 16.75 -0.56 1.16
C ILE A 15 16.36 0.92 1.16
N GLN A 16 15.26 1.27 1.79
CA GLN A 16 14.83 2.65 2.07
C GLN A 16 13.61 2.67 3.01
N HIS A 17 13.16 3.85 3.46
CA HIS A 17 11.97 4.04 4.30
C HIS A 17 11.86 3.04 5.47
N HIS A 18 13.02 2.76 6.12
CA HIS A 18 13.10 1.80 7.23
C HIS A 18 12.88 0.33 6.85
N THR A 19 12.97 0.01 5.58
CA THR A 19 12.90 -1.36 5.07
C THR A 19 14.28 -2.00 5.08
N LEU A 20 14.37 -3.18 5.69
CA LEU A 20 15.55 -4.03 5.68
C LEU A 20 15.26 -5.27 4.85
N ARG A 21 16.19 -5.65 3.99
CA ARG A 21 16.18 -6.97 3.35
C ARG A 21 17.06 -7.90 4.16
N CYS A 22 16.46 -8.93 4.71
CA CYS A 22 17.16 -9.98 5.46
C CYS A 22 17.05 -11.30 4.72
N SER A 23 18.13 -12.08 4.71
CA SER A 23 18.08 -13.49 4.33
C SER A 23 17.82 -14.32 5.58
N PHE A 24 16.80 -15.15 5.53
CA PHE A 24 16.49 -16.06 6.62
C PHE A 24 15.96 -17.37 6.07
N ASP A 25 16.47 -18.48 6.61
CA ASP A 25 16.08 -19.82 6.25
C ASP A 25 15.30 -20.45 7.41
N GLY A 26 14.05 -20.86 7.13
CA GLY A 26 13.19 -21.48 8.12
C GLY A 26 11.97 -20.66 8.56
N ASP A 27 11.53 -20.84 9.79
CA ASP A 27 10.34 -20.18 10.33
C ASP A 27 10.65 -18.76 10.81
N ILE A 28 10.08 -17.77 10.09
CA ILE A 28 10.25 -16.34 10.34
C ILE A 28 9.93 -15.94 11.80
N ARG A 29 9.05 -16.70 12.48
CA ARG A 29 8.67 -16.45 13.88
C ARG A 29 9.83 -16.70 14.86
N LYS A 30 10.86 -17.43 14.42
CA LYS A 30 12.08 -17.68 15.20
C LYS A 30 13.14 -16.58 15.05
N MET A 31 12.91 -15.61 14.18
CA MET A 31 13.83 -14.48 14.05
C MET A 31 13.80 -13.59 15.31
N PRO A 32 14.94 -12.99 15.66
CA PRO A 32 15.02 -12.11 16.82
C PRO A 32 13.94 -11.00 16.77
N TYR A 33 13.33 -10.73 17.92
CA TYR A 33 12.35 -9.66 18.12
C TYR A 33 11.03 -9.81 17.35
N TYR A 34 10.73 -10.99 16.80
CA TYR A 34 9.43 -11.22 16.16
C TYR A 34 8.28 -11.16 17.17
N ASP A 35 8.40 -11.91 18.27
CA ASP A 35 7.36 -11.96 19.31
C ASP A 35 7.25 -10.66 20.08
N GLU A 36 8.35 -9.92 20.23
CA GLU A 36 8.35 -8.58 20.82
C GLU A 36 7.73 -7.51 19.92
N GLY A 37 7.35 -7.87 18.69
CA GLY A 37 6.66 -6.98 17.77
C GLY A 37 7.48 -5.80 17.27
N LEU A 38 8.82 -5.93 17.19
CA LEU A 38 9.66 -4.81 16.78
C LEU A 38 9.72 -4.59 15.27
N TRP A 39 9.23 -5.53 14.48
CA TRP A 39 9.20 -5.48 13.03
C TRP A 39 8.10 -6.38 12.44
N TRP A 40 7.82 -6.22 11.17
CA TRP A 40 6.93 -7.08 10.39
C TRP A 40 7.52 -7.35 9.00
N VAL A 41 7.00 -8.40 8.34
CA VAL A 41 7.39 -8.77 6.98
C VAL A 41 6.60 -7.95 5.97
N GLN A 42 7.30 -7.33 5.02
CA GLN A 42 6.69 -6.60 3.91
C GLN A 42 7.66 -6.54 2.73
N ASP A 43 7.16 -6.67 1.51
CA ASP A 43 7.98 -6.41 0.32
C ASP A 43 8.35 -4.92 0.23
N ALA A 44 9.55 -4.62 -0.28
CA ALA A 44 10.05 -3.23 -0.33
C ALA A 44 9.17 -2.34 -1.24
N ALA A 45 8.66 -2.86 -2.35
CA ALA A 45 7.74 -2.12 -3.21
C ALA A 45 6.37 -1.92 -2.52
N ALA A 46 5.88 -2.93 -1.77
CA ALA A 46 4.65 -2.82 -0.99
C ALA A 46 4.75 -1.82 0.18
N ALA A 47 5.97 -1.49 0.63
CA ALA A 47 6.21 -0.50 1.67
C ALA A 47 6.16 0.95 1.15
N LEU A 48 6.36 1.17 -0.13
CA LEU A 48 6.45 2.51 -0.71
C LEU A 48 5.16 3.33 -0.63
N PRO A 49 3.95 2.78 -0.91
CA PRO A 49 2.71 3.56 -0.87
C PRO A 49 2.50 4.34 0.42
N ALA A 50 2.63 3.70 1.56
CA ALA A 50 2.43 4.37 2.86
C ALA A 50 3.50 5.45 3.14
N ALA A 51 4.72 5.28 2.61
CA ALA A 51 5.80 6.25 2.77
C ALA A 51 5.60 7.54 1.96
N LEU A 52 4.83 7.49 0.87
CA LEU A 52 4.61 8.64 -0.03
C LEU A 52 3.60 9.67 0.49
N PHE A 53 2.97 9.44 1.63
CA PHE A 53 2.09 10.46 2.23
C PHE A 53 2.85 11.64 2.83
N GLY A 54 4.09 11.45 3.24
CA GLY A 54 4.83 12.43 4.04
C GLY A 54 4.42 12.42 5.51
N ASP A 55 4.23 13.59 6.12
CA ASP A 55 3.89 13.68 7.55
C ASP A 55 2.41 13.31 7.79
N LEU A 56 2.22 12.23 8.54
CA LEU A 56 0.92 11.71 8.95
C LEU A 56 0.62 11.89 10.44
N LYS A 57 1.48 12.59 11.16
CA LYS A 57 1.33 12.74 12.62
C LYS A 57 -0.01 13.39 12.96
N ARG A 58 -0.84 12.68 13.74
CA ARG A 58 -2.19 13.08 14.17
C ARG A 58 -3.19 13.24 13.00
N ARG A 59 -2.87 12.72 11.80
CA ARG A 59 -3.81 12.70 10.67
C ARG A 59 -4.71 11.48 10.77
N HIS A 60 -5.99 11.64 10.44
CA HIS A 60 -6.89 10.51 10.28
C HIS A 60 -6.76 9.95 8.86
N VAL A 61 -6.32 8.69 8.78
CA VAL A 61 -6.11 7.97 7.53
C VAL A 61 -7.08 6.80 7.42
N VAL A 62 -7.78 6.70 6.31
CA VAL A 62 -8.56 5.51 5.97
C VAL A 62 -7.70 4.59 5.09
N ASP A 63 -7.50 3.36 5.54
CA ASP A 63 -6.78 2.30 4.82
C ASP A 63 -7.81 1.30 4.27
N LEU A 64 -8.02 1.32 2.95
CA LEU A 64 -8.98 0.45 2.26
C LEU A 64 -8.32 -0.82 1.77
N CYS A 65 -9.01 -1.95 1.92
CA CYS A 65 -8.52 -3.30 1.62
C CYS A 65 -7.29 -3.64 2.48
N ALA A 66 -7.32 -3.22 3.74
CA ALA A 66 -6.19 -3.08 4.64
C ALA A 66 -5.46 -4.38 5.00
N SER A 67 -6.14 -5.54 4.90
CA SER A 67 -5.54 -6.81 5.33
C SER A 67 -4.46 -7.31 4.35
N PRO A 68 -3.33 -7.82 4.86
CA PRO A 68 -3.05 -8.34 6.21
C PRO A 68 -2.50 -7.31 7.23
N GLY A 69 -2.42 -6.00 6.89
CA GLY A 69 -2.10 -4.94 7.85
C GLY A 69 -0.67 -4.38 7.79
N GLY A 70 0.15 -4.77 6.80
CA GLY A 70 1.51 -4.25 6.67
C GLY A 70 1.54 -2.73 6.41
N LYS A 71 0.71 -2.24 5.49
CA LYS A 71 0.55 -0.80 5.22
C LYS A 71 -0.14 -0.08 6.37
N THR A 72 -1.16 -0.70 7.00
CA THR A 72 -1.80 -0.21 8.22
C THR A 72 -0.76 0.04 9.32
N ALA A 73 0.14 -0.94 9.58
CA ALA A 73 1.20 -0.81 10.57
C ALA A 73 2.18 0.34 10.24
N GLN A 74 2.49 0.56 8.96
CA GLN A 74 3.32 1.69 8.52
C GLN A 74 2.64 3.04 8.82
N LEU A 75 1.35 3.18 8.51
CA LEU A 75 0.58 4.40 8.76
C LEU A 75 0.55 4.71 10.26
N ILE A 76 0.29 3.69 11.11
CA ILE A 76 0.33 3.84 12.58
C ILE A 76 1.73 4.23 13.05
N ALA A 77 2.77 3.58 12.53
CA ALA A 77 4.16 3.89 12.89
C ALA A 77 4.57 5.32 12.46
N ALA A 78 3.94 5.88 11.43
CA ALA A 78 4.09 7.28 11.03
C ALA A 78 3.28 8.26 11.89
N GLY A 79 2.50 7.77 12.86
CA GLY A 79 1.74 8.59 13.82
C GLY A 79 0.33 8.92 13.40
N ALA A 80 -0.21 8.23 12.39
CA ALA A 80 -1.59 8.37 11.96
C ALA A 80 -2.59 7.73 12.94
N ASP A 81 -3.81 8.31 13.02
CA ASP A 81 -5.00 7.65 13.52
C ASP A 81 -5.65 6.88 12.36
N VAL A 82 -5.68 5.55 12.41
CA VAL A 82 -6.03 4.73 11.25
C VAL A 82 -7.38 4.04 11.43
N THR A 83 -8.26 4.22 10.44
CA THR A 83 -9.44 3.37 10.22
C THR A 83 -9.12 2.38 9.10
N ALA A 84 -8.95 1.11 9.46
CA ALA A 84 -8.63 0.02 8.54
C ALA A 84 -9.90 -0.73 8.12
N VAL A 85 -10.19 -0.72 6.83
CA VAL A 85 -11.42 -1.27 6.25
C VAL A 85 -11.09 -2.48 5.38
N ASP A 86 -11.77 -3.59 5.63
CA ASP A 86 -11.72 -4.78 4.76
C ASP A 86 -13.09 -5.46 4.76
N ASN A 87 -13.51 -6.03 3.65
CA ASN A 87 -14.83 -6.68 3.53
C ASN A 87 -14.86 -8.08 4.14
N SER A 88 -13.72 -8.70 4.37
CA SER A 88 -13.57 -10.08 4.83
C SER A 88 -13.28 -10.14 6.33
N LYS A 89 -14.19 -10.75 7.10
CA LYS A 89 -13.98 -10.98 8.54
C LYS A 89 -12.70 -11.80 8.83
N PRO A 90 -12.43 -12.93 8.15
CA PRO A 90 -11.19 -13.68 8.37
C PRO A 90 -9.92 -12.86 8.08
N ARG A 91 -9.95 -11.98 7.07
CA ARG A 91 -8.83 -11.10 6.75
C ARG A 91 -8.62 -10.05 7.84
N LEU A 92 -9.68 -9.44 8.36
CA LEU A 92 -9.61 -8.52 9.50
C LEU A 92 -9.08 -9.18 10.77
N ASP A 93 -9.41 -10.46 11.00
CA ASP A 93 -8.86 -11.20 12.13
C ASP A 93 -7.35 -11.43 12.00
N ILE A 94 -6.85 -11.62 10.77
CA ILE A 94 -5.40 -11.67 10.50
C ILE A 94 -4.76 -10.31 10.80
N LEU A 95 -5.35 -9.24 10.27
CA LEU A 95 -4.88 -7.86 10.49
C LEU A 95 -4.83 -7.55 11.98
N LYS A 96 -5.90 -7.88 12.72
CA LYS A 96 -5.94 -7.68 14.17
C LYS A 96 -4.80 -8.40 14.88
N ARG A 97 -4.60 -9.69 14.62
CA ARG A 97 -3.50 -10.46 15.24
C ARG A 97 -2.13 -9.85 14.93
N ASN A 98 -1.94 -9.36 13.70
CA ASN A 98 -0.69 -8.71 13.32
C ASN A 98 -0.45 -7.41 14.09
N LEU A 99 -1.48 -6.57 14.22
CA LEU A 99 -1.39 -5.34 15.01
C LEU A 99 -1.21 -5.63 16.51
N ASP A 100 -1.95 -6.61 17.06
CA ASP A 100 -1.80 -7.02 18.47
C ASP A 100 -0.35 -7.42 18.78
N ARG A 101 0.29 -8.25 17.90
CA ARG A 101 1.70 -8.63 18.04
C ARG A 101 2.64 -7.42 18.03
N LEU A 102 2.35 -6.42 17.20
CA LEU A 102 3.15 -5.19 17.06
C LEU A 102 2.89 -4.18 18.20
N GLY A 103 1.92 -4.43 19.08
CA GLY A 103 1.47 -3.48 20.09
C GLY A 103 0.85 -2.22 19.47
N MET A 104 0.19 -2.37 18.31
CA MET A 104 -0.45 -1.30 17.55
C MET A 104 -1.97 -1.42 17.57
N THR A 105 -2.67 -0.30 17.43
CA THR A 105 -4.13 -0.25 17.39
C THR A 105 -4.63 0.57 16.20
N ALA A 106 -5.75 0.13 15.61
CA ALA A 106 -6.51 0.84 14.58
C ALA A 106 -8.01 0.62 14.80
N ASP A 107 -8.84 1.50 14.25
CA ASP A 107 -10.29 1.26 14.15
C ASP A 107 -10.53 0.25 13.01
N LEU A 108 -10.90 -0.99 13.34
CA LEU A 108 -11.12 -2.07 12.39
C LEU A 108 -12.58 -2.13 11.96
N VAL A 109 -12.84 -1.90 10.68
CA VAL A 109 -14.20 -1.86 10.14
C VAL A 109 -14.39 -2.93 9.07
N ARG A 110 -15.36 -3.84 9.31
CA ARG A 110 -15.81 -4.76 8.26
C ARG A 110 -16.80 -4.07 7.36
N ALA A 111 -16.38 -3.68 6.15
CA ALA A 111 -17.25 -3.05 5.16
C ALA A 111 -16.72 -3.26 3.74
N ASP A 112 -17.60 -3.16 2.76
CA ASP A 112 -17.19 -2.96 1.37
C ASP A 112 -16.76 -1.49 1.20
N GLY A 113 -15.52 -1.26 0.76
CA GLY A 113 -14.98 0.09 0.57
C GLY A 113 -15.78 0.95 -0.41
N ARG A 114 -16.51 0.34 -1.34
CA ARG A 114 -17.37 1.03 -2.30
C ARG A 114 -18.60 1.67 -1.66
N THR A 115 -19.07 1.10 -0.55
CA THR A 115 -20.26 1.57 0.19
C THR A 115 -19.92 2.16 1.55
N PHE A 116 -18.69 1.98 2.02
CA PHE A 116 -18.21 2.51 3.29
C PHE A 116 -18.37 4.05 3.35
N ARG A 117 -18.65 4.54 4.57
CA ARG A 117 -18.69 5.97 4.88
C ARG A 117 -17.89 6.24 6.13
N PRO A 118 -16.84 7.06 6.06
CA PRO A 118 -16.08 7.48 7.24
C PRO A 118 -16.99 8.18 8.27
N ARG A 119 -16.75 7.93 9.55
CA ARG A 119 -17.50 8.56 10.65
C ARG A 119 -16.91 9.90 11.10
N LYS A 120 -15.67 10.20 10.70
CA LYS A 120 -14.94 11.43 10.98
C LYS A 120 -14.30 11.96 9.71
N ALA A 121 -13.90 13.22 9.73
CA ALA A 121 -13.17 13.83 8.61
C ALA A 121 -11.93 12.99 8.25
N VAL A 122 -11.62 12.90 6.97
CA VAL A 122 -10.53 12.11 6.42
C VAL A 122 -9.43 13.04 5.91
N ASP A 123 -8.24 12.91 6.47
CA ASP A 123 -7.08 13.70 6.04
C ASP A 123 -6.33 13.06 4.87
N ALA A 124 -6.36 11.71 4.80
CA ALA A 124 -5.72 10.96 3.72
C ALA A 124 -6.38 9.58 3.54
N VAL A 125 -6.24 9.01 2.34
CA VAL A 125 -6.74 7.66 2.03
C VAL A 125 -5.64 6.83 1.37
N LEU A 126 -5.43 5.62 1.86
CA LEU A 126 -4.67 4.58 1.18
C LEU A 126 -5.64 3.55 0.60
N ILE A 127 -5.45 3.20 -0.67
CA ILE A 127 -6.15 2.08 -1.31
C ILE A 127 -5.10 1.07 -1.76
N ASP A 128 -5.02 -0.07 -1.07
CA ASP A 128 -4.29 -1.25 -1.55
C ASP A 128 -5.30 -2.14 -2.29
N ALA A 129 -5.54 -1.79 -3.56
CA ALA A 129 -6.72 -2.26 -4.27
C ALA A 129 -6.69 -3.78 -4.53
N PRO A 130 -7.84 -4.47 -4.42
CA PRO A 130 -7.93 -5.86 -4.84
C PRO A 130 -7.61 -5.94 -6.33
N CYS A 131 -6.66 -6.80 -6.71
CA CYS A 131 -6.14 -6.89 -8.08
C CYS A 131 -5.78 -8.32 -8.45
N SER A 132 -5.33 -8.53 -9.70
CA SER A 132 -4.85 -9.82 -10.20
C SER A 132 -3.61 -10.34 -9.46
N ALA A 133 -2.86 -9.46 -8.77
CA ALA A 133 -1.63 -9.75 -8.02
C ALA A 133 -0.49 -10.31 -8.89
N THR A 134 -0.50 -10.07 -10.19
CA THR A 134 0.53 -10.56 -11.14
C THR A 134 1.94 -10.04 -10.84
N GLY A 135 2.07 -8.92 -10.13
CA GLY A 135 3.36 -8.41 -9.65
C GLY A 135 4.02 -9.28 -8.59
N THR A 136 3.28 -10.20 -7.95
CA THR A 136 3.80 -11.06 -6.88
C THR A 136 4.28 -12.43 -7.36
N LEU A 137 4.27 -12.69 -8.67
CA LEU A 137 4.59 -13.99 -9.29
C LEU A 137 5.96 -14.52 -8.89
N ARG A 138 6.93 -13.65 -8.64
CA ARG A 138 8.28 -14.02 -8.18
C ARG A 138 8.26 -14.90 -6.92
N ARG A 139 7.37 -14.61 -5.98
CA ARG A 139 7.22 -15.34 -4.70
C ARG A 139 5.91 -16.11 -4.58
N ARG A 140 4.97 -15.89 -5.49
CA ARG A 140 3.65 -16.51 -5.52
C ARG A 140 3.29 -16.97 -6.93
N PRO A 141 3.98 -17.97 -7.47
CA PRO A 141 3.71 -18.51 -8.81
C PRO A 141 2.31 -19.14 -8.93
N ASP A 142 1.70 -19.52 -7.79
CA ASP A 142 0.32 -20.02 -7.71
C ASP A 142 -0.73 -19.02 -8.26
N VAL A 143 -0.43 -17.73 -8.27
CA VAL A 143 -1.33 -16.68 -8.80
C VAL A 143 -1.71 -16.95 -10.27
N LEU A 144 -0.81 -17.52 -11.08
CA LEU A 144 -1.09 -17.88 -12.48
C LEU A 144 -2.22 -18.91 -12.62
N HIS A 145 -2.42 -19.76 -11.62
CA HIS A 145 -3.43 -20.80 -11.65
C HIS A 145 -4.79 -20.38 -11.09
N HIS A 146 -4.83 -19.26 -10.35
CA HIS A 146 -6.03 -18.82 -9.63
C HIS A 146 -6.71 -17.59 -10.27
N ARG A 147 -6.13 -17.01 -11.32
CA ARG A 147 -6.67 -15.81 -11.98
C ARG A 147 -6.92 -16.05 -13.47
N ALA A 148 -8.17 -15.97 -13.88
CA ALA A 148 -8.53 -15.95 -15.29
C ALA A 148 -8.38 -14.53 -15.85
N VAL A 149 -8.00 -14.40 -17.12
CA VAL A 149 -7.96 -13.11 -17.83
C VAL A 149 -9.33 -12.40 -17.80
N ALA A 150 -10.41 -13.18 -17.78
CA ALA A 150 -11.78 -12.68 -17.69
C ALA A 150 -12.06 -11.87 -16.38
N ASP A 151 -11.28 -12.08 -15.32
CA ASP A 151 -11.47 -11.37 -14.04
C ASP A 151 -10.92 -9.94 -14.06
N LEU A 152 -10.06 -9.57 -15.01
CA LEU A 152 -9.41 -8.26 -15.06
C LEU A 152 -10.42 -7.11 -15.19
N ALA A 153 -11.38 -7.24 -16.08
CA ALA A 153 -12.39 -6.19 -16.29
C ALA A 153 -13.25 -5.96 -15.03
N GLY A 154 -13.60 -7.05 -14.33
CA GLY A 154 -14.35 -6.99 -13.08
C GLY A 154 -13.53 -6.34 -11.95
N LEU A 155 -12.24 -6.68 -11.83
CA LEU A 155 -11.33 -6.08 -10.85
C LEU A 155 -11.13 -4.59 -11.14
N ALA A 156 -10.86 -4.22 -12.40
CA ALA A 156 -10.70 -2.83 -12.80
C ALA A 156 -11.97 -1.99 -12.53
N ALA A 157 -13.17 -2.55 -12.72
CA ALA A 157 -14.42 -1.87 -12.38
C ALA A 157 -14.51 -1.61 -10.86
N ILE A 158 -14.23 -2.61 -10.02
CA ILE A 158 -14.20 -2.45 -8.56
C ILE A 158 -13.16 -1.41 -8.14
N GLN A 159 -12.00 -1.38 -8.76
CA GLN A 159 -10.93 -0.44 -8.47
C GLN A 159 -11.34 1.00 -8.79
N ARG A 160 -12.03 1.22 -9.94
CA ARG A 160 -12.59 2.55 -10.30
C ARG A 160 -13.61 3.02 -9.26
N GLU A 161 -14.52 2.14 -8.85
CA GLU A 161 -15.52 2.46 -7.83
C GLU A 161 -14.88 2.81 -6.49
N LEU A 162 -13.88 2.03 -6.04
CA LEU A 162 -13.13 2.28 -4.80
C LEU A 162 -12.42 3.63 -4.86
N LEU A 163 -11.72 3.92 -5.96
CA LEU A 163 -10.96 5.15 -6.12
C LEU A 163 -11.88 6.38 -6.17
N ALA A 164 -12.95 6.34 -6.95
CA ALA A 164 -13.93 7.42 -7.03
C ALA A 164 -14.63 7.65 -5.68
N ARG A 165 -14.95 6.57 -4.98
CA ARG A 165 -15.56 6.63 -3.66
C ARG A 165 -14.64 7.28 -2.63
N ALA A 166 -13.40 6.82 -2.54
CA ALA A 166 -12.41 7.37 -1.62
C ALA A 166 -12.11 8.84 -1.89
N ALA A 167 -11.99 9.23 -3.16
CA ALA A 167 -11.77 10.61 -3.56
C ALA A 167 -12.90 11.55 -3.09
N SER A 168 -14.14 11.05 -2.98
CA SER A 168 -15.29 11.84 -2.51
C SER A 168 -15.25 12.21 -1.02
N TRP A 169 -14.34 11.63 -0.24
CA TRP A 169 -14.18 11.94 1.20
C TRP A 169 -13.14 13.02 1.47
N LEU A 170 -12.32 13.33 0.48
CA LEU A 170 -11.17 14.20 0.64
C LEU A 170 -11.57 15.67 0.66
N SER A 171 -11.00 16.42 1.58
CA SER A 171 -10.99 17.88 1.53
C SER A 171 -9.92 18.38 0.55
N PRO A 172 -10.04 19.61 0.03
CA PRO A 172 -9.00 20.20 -0.81
C PRO A 172 -7.61 20.12 -0.15
N GLY A 173 -6.61 19.70 -0.92
CA GLY A 173 -5.23 19.50 -0.44
C GLY A 173 -4.96 18.16 0.22
N SER A 174 -6.00 17.36 0.52
CA SER A 174 -5.81 16.00 1.06
C SER A 174 -5.30 15.04 0.00
N ARG A 175 -4.49 14.07 0.43
CA ARG A 175 -3.85 13.07 -0.44
C ARG A 175 -4.56 11.74 -0.42
N LEU A 176 -4.57 11.10 -1.59
CA LEU A 176 -4.98 9.72 -1.76
C LEU A 176 -3.86 8.97 -2.46
N ILE A 177 -3.52 7.79 -1.96
CA ILE A 177 -2.60 6.89 -2.65
C ILE A 177 -3.37 5.66 -3.09
N TYR A 178 -3.32 5.42 -4.40
CA TYR A 178 -3.82 4.22 -5.04
C TYR A 178 -2.65 3.30 -5.35
N ALA A 179 -2.74 2.04 -4.94
CA ALA A 179 -1.70 1.05 -5.18
C ALA A 179 -2.30 -0.30 -5.58
N THR A 180 -1.63 -0.99 -6.50
CA THR A 180 -1.91 -2.39 -6.85
C THR A 180 -0.63 -3.17 -7.00
N CYS A 181 -0.62 -4.44 -6.58
CA CYS A 181 0.45 -5.38 -6.88
C CYS A 181 0.20 -6.11 -8.22
N SER A 182 -0.26 -5.37 -9.23
CA SER A 182 -0.55 -5.86 -10.58
C SER A 182 0.42 -5.28 -11.60
N LEU A 183 0.79 -6.10 -12.58
CA LEU A 183 1.54 -5.68 -13.77
C LEU A 183 0.62 -5.20 -14.90
N GLN A 184 -0.70 -5.36 -14.74
CA GLN A 184 -1.68 -5.04 -15.76
C GLN A 184 -1.94 -3.53 -15.80
N HIS A 185 -1.83 -2.94 -16.99
CA HIS A 185 -2.13 -1.53 -17.24
C HIS A 185 -3.59 -1.19 -16.91
N GLU A 186 -4.50 -2.13 -17.14
CA GLU A 186 -5.94 -2.02 -16.90
C GLU A 186 -6.27 -1.86 -15.41
N GLU A 187 -5.41 -2.34 -14.51
CA GLU A 187 -5.56 -2.26 -13.06
C GLU A 187 -4.75 -1.12 -12.43
N GLY A 188 -3.93 -0.45 -13.20
CA GLY A 188 -3.08 0.66 -12.77
C GLY A 188 -3.46 1.96 -13.45
N GLU A 189 -2.72 2.28 -14.50
CA GLU A 189 -2.77 3.54 -15.25
C GLU A 189 -4.18 3.83 -15.77
N ALA A 190 -4.87 2.83 -16.35
CA ALA A 190 -6.19 3.00 -16.91
C ALA A 190 -7.22 3.39 -15.82
N VAL A 191 -7.16 2.77 -14.64
CA VAL A 191 -8.06 3.11 -13.52
C VAL A 191 -7.86 4.55 -13.09
N VAL A 192 -6.61 4.99 -12.93
CA VAL A 192 -6.29 6.36 -12.51
C VAL A 192 -6.72 7.37 -13.57
N ALA A 193 -6.42 7.10 -14.85
CA ALA A 193 -6.81 7.97 -15.97
C ALA A 193 -8.33 8.14 -16.06
N ASP A 194 -9.08 7.04 -15.99
CA ASP A 194 -10.55 7.06 -16.08
C ASP A 194 -11.16 7.88 -14.92
N VAL A 195 -10.71 7.64 -13.67
CA VAL A 195 -11.31 8.31 -12.51
C VAL A 195 -10.90 9.78 -12.45
N THR A 196 -9.64 10.13 -12.74
CA THR A 196 -9.22 11.55 -12.77
C THR A 196 -9.90 12.31 -13.89
N SER A 197 -10.14 11.69 -15.05
CA SER A 197 -10.91 12.26 -16.15
C SER A 197 -12.37 12.51 -15.75
N ALA A 198 -13.01 11.52 -15.12
CA ALA A 198 -14.40 11.64 -14.66
C ALA A 198 -14.56 12.68 -13.53
N MET A 199 -13.54 12.86 -12.71
CA MET A 199 -13.48 13.82 -11.59
C MET A 199 -12.68 15.09 -11.93
N LYS A 200 -12.63 15.47 -13.20
CA LYS A 200 -11.87 16.64 -13.69
C LYS A 200 -12.15 17.89 -12.84
N GLY A 201 -11.07 18.53 -12.37
CA GLY A 201 -11.14 19.71 -11.50
C GLY A 201 -11.35 19.39 -10.01
N LYS A 202 -11.50 18.10 -9.62
CA LYS A 202 -11.66 17.70 -8.22
C LYS A 202 -10.56 16.75 -7.74
N LEU A 203 -9.98 15.96 -8.63
CA LEU A 203 -8.92 15.02 -8.35
C LEU A 203 -7.85 15.11 -9.44
N ALA A 204 -6.59 15.20 -9.04
CA ALA A 204 -5.46 15.23 -9.95
C ALA A 204 -4.30 14.36 -9.43
N ILE A 205 -3.42 13.93 -10.33
CA ILE A 205 -2.15 13.32 -9.94
C ILE A 205 -1.33 14.37 -9.19
N ASP A 206 -0.80 13.99 -8.03
CA ASP A 206 0.23 14.71 -7.26
C ASP A 206 1.56 14.00 -7.54
N PRO A 207 2.39 14.51 -8.49
CA PRO A 207 3.55 13.78 -8.96
C PRO A 207 4.53 13.46 -7.84
N VAL A 208 4.99 12.21 -7.79
CA VAL A 208 6.05 11.79 -6.87
C VAL A 208 7.39 12.29 -7.44
N SER A 209 8.16 12.97 -6.62
CA SER A 209 9.50 13.43 -7.00
C SER A 209 10.54 12.30 -6.90
N THR A 210 11.65 12.47 -7.62
CA THR A 210 12.80 11.55 -7.55
C THR A 210 13.31 11.38 -6.12
N ALA A 211 13.33 12.45 -5.33
CA ALA A 211 13.77 12.41 -3.93
C ALA A 211 12.82 11.58 -3.05
N GLU A 212 11.51 11.69 -3.24
CA GLU A 212 10.51 10.89 -2.52
C GLU A 212 10.53 9.42 -2.94
N ALA A 213 10.70 9.15 -4.23
CA ALA A 213 10.83 7.80 -4.76
C ALA A 213 12.12 7.10 -4.29
N GLY A 214 13.19 7.86 -4.04
CA GLY A 214 14.47 7.36 -3.55
C GLY A 214 15.04 6.26 -4.44
N SER A 215 15.31 5.07 -3.91
CA SER A 215 15.82 3.93 -4.67
C SER A 215 14.87 3.47 -5.79
N PHE A 216 13.58 3.81 -5.71
CA PHE A 216 12.58 3.50 -6.73
C PHE A 216 12.44 4.61 -7.80
N ALA A 217 13.28 5.63 -7.81
CA ALA A 217 13.25 6.70 -8.80
C ALA A 217 13.30 6.21 -10.27
N PRO A 218 14.03 5.13 -10.61
CA PRO A 218 13.98 4.59 -11.98
C PRO A 218 12.61 4.07 -12.44
N ALA A 219 11.71 3.77 -11.49
CA ALA A 219 10.34 3.31 -11.76
C ALA A 219 9.33 4.46 -11.95
N LEU A 220 9.76 5.74 -11.85
CA LEU A 220 8.89 6.89 -12.08
C LEU A 220 8.46 6.94 -13.55
N THR A 221 7.14 7.13 -13.74
CA THR A 221 6.53 7.38 -15.05
C THR A 221 6.54 8.87 -15.37
N GLY A 222 6.29 9.24 -16.63
CA GLY A 222 6.32 10.63 -17.07
C GLY A 222 5.27 11.55 -16.42
N ASP A 223 4.21 10.97 -15.84
CA ASP A 223 3.17 11.68 -15.09
C ASP A 223 3.42 11.69 -13.56
N GLY A 224 4.55 11.12 -13.12
CA GLY A 224 4.93 11.09 -11.71
C GLY A 224 4.26 9.99 -10.88
N CYS A 225 3.65 8.98 -11.52
CA CYS A 225 3.31 7.71 -10.88
C CYS A 225 4.54 6.81 -10.79
N LEU A 226 4.40 5.61 -10.20
CA LEU A 226 5.46 4.61 -10.20
C LEU A 226 4.95 3.30 -10.81
N ARG A 227 5.74 2.73 -11.74
CA ARG A 227 5.54 1.39 -12.27
C ARG A 227 6.79 0.56 -11.96
N ILE A 228 6.71 -0.22 -10.87
CA ILE A 228 7.79 -1.08 -10.38
C ILE A 228 7.61 -2.46 -11.01
N LEU A 229 8.68 -3.01 -11.58
CA LEU A 229 8.70 -4.34 -12.18
C LEU A 229 9.47 -5.33 -11.30
N PRO A 230 9.13 -6.63 -11.30
CA PRO A 230 9.89 -7.65 -10.57
C PRO A 230 11.34 -7.79 -11.04
N SER A 231 11.65 -7.36 -12.28
CA SER A 231 13.00 -7.29 -12.84
C SER A 231 13.83 -6.14 -12.29
N ASP A 232 13.20 -5.15 -11.66
CA ASP A 232 13.92 -4.07 -11.03
C ASP A 232 14.60 -4.60 -9.75
N PHE A 233 15.74 -4.02 -9.39
CA PHE A 233 16.48 -4.42 -8.18
C PHE A 233 16.91 -5.89 -8.13
N THR A 234 17.25 -6.49 -9.29
CA THR A 234 17.75 -7.88 -9.37
C THR A 234 19.05 -8.08 -8.61
N ASP A 235 19.88 -7.03 -8.50
CA ASP A 235 21.12 -6.97 -7.73
C ASP A 235 20.90 -7.23 -6.21
N ILE A 236 19.71 -6.90 -5.70
CA ILE A 236 19.32 -7.14 -4.32
C ILE A 236 18.25 -8.24 -4.17
N GLY A 237 18.04 -9.08 -5.22
CA GLY A 237 17.07 -10.21 -5.20
C GLY A 237 15.65 -9.84 -5.61
N GLY A 238 15.44 -8.73 -6.32
CA GLY A 238 14.17 -8.29 -6.89
C GLY A 238 13.18 -7.78 -5.86
N VAL A 239 12.06 -7.26 -6.34
CA VAL A 239 10.91 -6.77 -5.55
C VAL A 239 9.61 -7.27 -6.18
N ASP A 240 8.48 -7.10 -5.52
CA ASP A 240 7.19 -7.32 -6.16
C ASP A 240 6.91 -6.20 -7.18
N GLY A 241 6.21 -6.53 -8.27
CA GLY A 241 5.72 -5.53 -9.21
C GLY A 241 4.57 -4.73 -8.60
N PHE A 242 4.60 -3.41 -8.79
CA PHE A 242 3.58 -2.50 -8.26
C PHE A 242 3.28 -1.38 -9.25
N PHE A 243 2.04 -0.92 -9.23
CA PHE A 243 1.68 0.41 -9.70
C PHE A 243 1.25 1.26 -8.50
N ILE A 244 1.73 2.51 -8.44
CA ILE A 244 1.41 3.44 -7.37
C ILE A 244 1.14 4.81 -7.98
N ALA A 245 -0.02 5.38 -7.67
CA ALA A 245 -0.35 6.77 -8.00
C ALA A 245 -0.67 7.54 -6.72
N ARG A 246 -0.03 8.69 -6.55
CA ARG A 246 -0.41 9.67 -5.54
C ARG A 246 -1.32 10.70 -6.19
N LEU A 247 -2.46 10.91 -5.57
CA LEU A 247 -3.51 11.80 -6.03
C LEU A 247 -3.79 12.85 -4.97
N GLN A 248 -4.23 14.01 -5.41
CA GLN A 248 -4.63 15.11 -4.53
C GLN A 248 -6.01 15.61 -4.90
N SER A 249 -6.83 15.88 -3.87
CA SER A 249 -8.05 16.63 -4.03
C SER A 249 -7.69 18.09 -4.32
N VAL A 250 -8.19 18.62 -5.43
CA VAL A 250 -8.01 20.02 -5.82
C VAL A 250 -9.26 20.83 -5.49
N SER A 251 -9.07 22.12 -5.18
CA SER A 251 -10.20 23.02 -5.03
C SER A 251 -10.90 23.22 -6.38
N PRO A 252 -12.23 23.29 -6.42
CA PRO A 252 -12.95 23.63 -7.64
C PRO A 252 -12.62 25.06 -8.10
#